data_81380b95620aeabf3180973334b27226
#
_entry.id   81380b95620aeabf3180973334b27226
#
_cell.length_a   1.000
_cell.length_b   1.000
_cell.length_c   1.000
_cell.angle_alpha   90.00
_cell.angle_beta   90.00
_cell.angle_gamma   90.00
#
_symmetry.space_group_name_H-M   'P 1'
#
loop_
_entity.id
_entity.type
_entity.pdbx_description
1 polymer ?
#
loop_
_entity_poly.entity_id
_entity_poly.type
_entity_poly.pdbx_seq_one_letter_code
_entity_poly.pdbx_strand_id
1 'polypeptide(L)'
;MEKKLKAAIIGSGNIGTDLMMKILRHGQSLEISALVGIDPKSDGLQRASRLGVMATSEGVKGLLRDPAMSDIDLVFDATSASAHIENDRLVRSINPNIRMIDLTPAAIGPYCVPVVNLKEHLDEVNVNMVTCGGQATIPIVAAVSQVAEVHYAEIIASISSRSAGPGTRANIDEFTETTSKGI
;
A
#
# COMPACT_ATOMS: atom_id res chain seq x y z
N MET A 1 0.42 20.17 -19.40
CA MET A 1 -0.01 19.34 -18.24
C MET A 1 1.01 18.22 -18.12
N GLU A 2 1.60 18.03 -16.95
CA GLU A 2 2.47 16.87 -16.73
C GLU A 2 1.66 15.59 -16.87
N LYS A 3 2.28 14.57 -17.44
CA LYS A 3 1.69 13.23 -17.58
C LYS A 3 1.51 12.64 -16.18
N LYS A 4 0.28 12.22 -15.85
CA LYS A 4 0.03 11.52 -14.58
C LYS A 4 0.68 10.14 -14.60
N LEU A 5 1.20 9.72 -13.47
CA LEU A 5 1.67 8.36 -13.26
C LEU A 5 0.48 7.40 -13.14
N LYS A 6 0.54 6.30 -13.83
CA LYS A 6 -0.49 5.25 -13.81
C LYS A 6 -0.24 4.28 -12.67
N ALA A 7 -1.25 4.10 -11.82
CA ALA A 7 -1.16 3.25 -10.65
C ALA A 7 -2.08 2.03 -10.76
N ALA A 8 -1.60 0.88 -10.32
CA ALA A 8 -2.44 -0.27 -10.00
C ALA A 8 -2.51 -0.47 -8.48
N ILE A 9 -3.61 -1.05 -8.02
CA ILE A 9 -3.79 -1.44 -6.61
C ILE A 9 -4.07 -2.94 -6.56
N ILE A 10 -3.26 -3.69 -5.83
CA ILE A 10 -3.49 -5.09 -5.50
C ILE A 10 -4.12 -5.14 -4.10
N GLY A 11 -5.32 -5.70 -4.02
CA GLY A 11 -6.14 -5.73 -2.81
C GLY A 11 -7.43 -4.93 -2.97
N SER A 12 -8.56 -5.61 -3.19
CA SER A 12 -9.87 -5.01 -3.37
C SER A 12 -10.71 -4.91 -2.09
N GLY A 13 -10.04 -5.00 -0.94
CA GLY A 13 -10.63 -4.79 0.38
C GLY A 13 -10.87 -3.30 0.69
N ASN A 14 -11.16 -3.01 1.97
CA ASN A 14 -11.47 -1.64 2.41
C ASN A 14 -10.35 -0.64 2.08
N ILE A 15 -9.10 -1.00 2.35
CA ILE A 15 -7.94 -0.10 2.15
C ILE A 15 -7.73 0.18 0.66
N GLY A 16 -7.63 -0.86 -0.16
CA GLY A 16 -7.40 -0.67 -1.60
C GLY A 16 -8.56 0.04 -2.29
N THR A 17 -9.80 -0.25 -1.90
CA THR A 17 -10.99 0.44 -2.43
C THR A 17 -11.02 1.92 -2.03
N ASP A 18 -10.69 2.25 -0.78
CA ASP A 18 -10.62 3.64 -0.31
C ASP A 18 -9.50 4.39 -1.02
N LEU A 19 -8.32 3.78 -1.19
CA LEU A 19 -7.20 4.35 -1.92
C LEU A 19 -7.58 4.64 -3.39
N MET A 20 -8.21 3.68 -4.07
CA MET A 20 -8.74 3.88 -5.42
C MET A 20 -9.67 5.10 -5.49
N MET A 21 -10.61 5.20 -4.56
CA MET A 21 -11.56 6.32 -4.52
C MET A 21 -10.86 7.66 -4.26
N LYS A 22 -9.82 7.68 -3.44
CA LYS A 22 -9.02 8.88 -3.18
C LYS A 22 -8.21 9.31 -4.40
N ILE A 23 -7.59 8.37 -5.11
CA ILE A 23 -6.87 8.67 -6.36
C ILE A 23 -7.84 9.22 -7.41
N LEU A 24 -9.01 8.60 -7.60
CA LEU A 24 -10.02 9.09 -8.54
C LEU A 24 -10.50 10.52 -8.23
N ARG A 25 -10.66 10.87 -6.96
CA ARG A 25 -11.19 12.18 -6.53
C ARG A 25 -10.13 13.27 -6.44
N HIS A 26 -8.93 12.92 -6.02
CA HIS A 26 -7.91 13.88 -5.59
C HIS A 26 -6.55 13.68 -6.28
N GLY A 27 -6.39 12.67 -7.14
CA GLY A 27 -5.14 12.36 -7.80
C GLY A 27 -4.72 13.48 -8.76
N GLN A 28 -3.80 14.33 -8.32
CA GLN A 28 -3.20 15.37 -9.17
C GLN A 28 -2.13 14.78 -10.09
N SER A 29 -1.20 14.03 -9.50
CA SER A 29 -0.06 13.40 -10.19
C SER A 29 -0.26 11.93 -10.49
N LEU A 30 -1.33 11.31 -9.97
CA LEU A 30 -1.67 9.90 -10.15
C LEU A 30 -3.01 9.74 -10.86
N GLU A 31 -3.11 8.68 -11.65
CA GLU A 31 -4.37 8.14 -12.13
C GLU A 31 -4.43 6.63 -11.85
N ILE A 32 -5.62 6.14 -11.51
CA ILE A 32 -5.81 4.71 -11.25
C ILE A 32 -6.11 3.98 -12.56
N SER A 33 -5.31 2.96 -12.87
CA SER A 33 -5.48 2.11 -14.05
C SER A 33 -6.16 0.79 -13.72
N ALA A 34 -5.83 0.20 -12.56
CA ALA A 34 -6.33 -1.13 -12.23
C ALA A 34 -6.60 -1.31 -10.73
N LEU A 35 -7.65 -2.07 -10.40
CA LEU A 35 -7.89 -2.65 -9.08
C LEU A 35 -7.93 -4.17 -9.18
N VAL A 36 -7.11 -4.83 -8.38
CA VAL A 36 -6.91 -6.27 -8.43
C VAL A 36 -7.39 -6.92 -7.12
N GLY A 37 -8.15 -7.98 -7.22
CA GLY A 37 -8.62 -8.78 -6.08
C GLY A 37 -8.58 -10.26 -6.39
N ILE A 38 -9.04 -11.08 -5.45
CA ILE A 38 -9.14 -12.54 -5.59
C ILE A 38 -10.58 -13.05 -5.43
N ASP A 39 -11.49 -12.19 -4.98
CA ASP A 39 -12.90 -12.53 -4.82
C ASP A 39 -13.74 -11.84 -5.91
N PRO A 40 -14.35 -12.57 -6.85
CA PRO A 40 -15.20 -12.01 -7.89
C PRO A 40 -16.45 -11.29 -7.35
N LYS A 41 -16.83 -11.56 -6.09
CA LYS A 41 -17.95 -10.88 -5.42
C LYS A 41 -17.53 -9.62 -4.65
N SER A 42 -16.26 -9.26 -4.68
CA SER A 42 -15.73 -8.07 -4.00
C SER A 42 -16.50 -6.81 -4.41
N ASP A 43 -17.02 -6.07 -3.43
CA ASP A 43 -17.65 -4.76 -3.66
C ASP A 43 -16.65 -3.76 -4.27
N GLY A 44 -15.38 -3.84 -3.86
CA GLY A 44 -14.31 -3.02 -4.43
C GLY A 44 -14.14 -3.23 -5.94
N LEU A 45 -14.10 -4.48 -6.41
CA LEU A 45 -14.01 -4.79 -7.84
C LEU A 45 -15.26 -4.34 -8.61
N GLN A 46 -16.44 -4.52 -8.03
CA GLN A 46 -17.68 -4.04 -8.64
C GLN A 46 -17.71 -2.51 -8.77
N ARG A 47 -17.19 -1.79 -7.77
CA ARG A 47 -17.06 -0.32 -7.82
C ARG A 47 -16.05 0.11 -8.88
N ALA A 48 -14.87 -0.53 -8.95
CA ALA A 48 -13.87 -0.26 -9.96
C ALA A 48 -14.46 -0.38 -11.37
N SER A 49 -15.13 -1.49 -11.68
CA SER A 49 -15.77 -1.71 -12.97
C SER A 49 -16.82 -0.65 -13.31
N ARG A 50 -17.67 -0.26 -12.35
CA ARG A 50 -18.66 0.81 -12.55
C ARG A 50 -18.05 2.18 -12.82
N LEU A 51 -16.84 2.42 -12.33
CA LEU A 51 -16.12 3.68 -12.49
C LEU A 51 -15.17 3.66 -13.71
N GLY A 52 -15.19 2.59 -14.51
CA GLY A 52 -14.34 2.46 -15.69
C GLY A 52 -12.87 2.13 -15.38
N VAL A 53 -12.57 1.71 -14.15
CA VAL A 53 -11.26 1.21 -13.77
C VAL A 53 -11.18 -0.28 -14.11
N MET A 54 -10.06 -0.72 -14.73
CA MET A 54 -9.81 -2.13 -14.96
C MET A 54 -9.91 -2.90 -13.64
N ALA A 55 -10.67 -4.00 -13.63
CA ALA A 55 -10.88 -4.80 -12.45
C ALA A 55 -10.73 -6.29 -12.76
N THR A 56 -9.93 -7.00 -11.96
CA THR A 56 -9.76 -8.45 -12.09
C THR A 56 -9.84 -9.15 -10.74
N SER A 57 -10.47 -10.32 -10.72
CA SER A 57 -10.49 -11.22 -9.55
C SER A 57 -9.48 -12.36 -9.63
N GLU A 58 -8.57 -12.32 -10.61
CA GLU A 58 -7.56 -13.35 -10.82
C GLU A 58 -6.22 -13.03 -10.11
N GLY A 59 -6.25 -12.13 -9.14
CA GLY A 59 -5.07 -11.69 -8.42
C GLY A 59 -4.05 -10.99 -9.32
N VAL A 60 -2.82 -10.90 -8.84
CA VAL A 60 -1.72 -10.26 -9.58
C VAL A 60 -1.52 -10.89 -10.98
N LYS A 61 -1.78 -12.19 -11.14
CA LYS A 61 -1.66 -12.86 -12.44
C LYS A 61 -2.63 -12.32 -13.48
N GLY A 62 -3.82 -11.88 -13.06
CA GLY A 62 -4.77 -11.21 -13.93
C GLY A 62 -4.24 -9.86 -14.42
N LEU A 63 -3.64 -9.07 -13.52
CA LEU A 63 -2.99 -7.81 -13.87
C LEU A 63 -1.83 -8.01 -14.87
N LEU A 64 -0.96 -8.98 -14.61
CA LEU A 64 0.23 -9.23 -15.45
C LEU A 64 -0.12 -9.68 -16.88
N ARG A 65 -1.31 -10.25 -17.09
CA ARG A 65 -1.80 -10.63 -18.43
C ARG A 65 -2.54 -9.51 -19.15
N ASP A 66 -2.93 -8.47 -18.43
CA ASP A 66 -3.66 -7.35 -19.01
C ASP A 66 -2.69 -6.40 -19.74
N PRO A 67 -3.03 -5.96 -20.97
CA PRO A 67 -2.21 -4.98 -21.71
C PRO A 67 -1.93 -3.69 -20.92
N ALA A 68 -2.81 -3.29 -20.01
CA ALA A 68 -2.62 -2.11 -19.16
C ALA A 68 -1.36 -2.21 -18.30
N MET A 69 -0.84 -3.42 -18.02
CA MET A 69 0.36 -3.62 -17.21
C MET A 69 1.59 -2.91 -17.79
N SER A 70 1.70 -2.82 -19.12
CA SER A 70 2.82 -2.16 -19.78
C SER A 70 2.91 -0.66 -19.50
N ASP A 71 1.80 -0.05 -19.12
CA ASP A 71 1.66 1.38 -18.88
C ASP A 71 1.67 1.75 -17.40
N ILE A 72 1.74 0.75 -16.49
CA ILE A 72 1.71 0.99 -15.05
C ILE A 72 3.09 1.45 -14.58
N ASP A 73 3.13 2.61 -13.94
CA ASP A 73 4.33 3.21 -13.40
C ASP A 73 4.60 2.76 -11.96
N LEU A 74 3.54 2.48 -11.18
CA LEU A 74 3.65 2.04 -9.79
C LEU A 74 2.49 1.13 -9.36
N VAL A 75 2.74 0.31 -8.34
CA VAL A 75 1.77 -0.61 -7.77
C VAL A 75 1.68 -0.40 -6.26
N PHE A 76 0.46 -0.19 -5.77
CA PHE A 76 0.16 -0.28 -4.35
C PHE A 76 -0.26 -1.70 -4.00
N ASP A 77 0.30 -2.27 -2.96
CA ASP A 77 -0.14 -3.58 -2.45
C ASP A 77 -0.81 -3.44 -1.08
N ALA A 78 -2.10 -3.69 -1.05
CA ALA A 78 -2.97 -3.64 0.14
C ALA A 78 -3.53 -5.03 0.48
N THR A 79 -2.71 -6.06 0.34
CA THR A 79 -3.07 -7.46 0.62
C THR A 79 -2.61 -7.91 2.01
N SER A 80 -1.94 -9.04 2.12
CA SER A 80 -1.30 -9.54 3.35
C SER A 80 0.22 -9.63 3.16
N ALA A 81 0.96 -9.77 4.26
CA ALA A 81 2.41 -9.90 4.21
C ALA A 81 2.87 -11.04 3.28
N SER A 82 2.31 -12.23 3.43
CA SER A 82 2.66 -13.38 2.59
C SER A 82 2.30 -13.19 1.12
N ALA A 83 1.16 -12.55 0.84
CA ALA A 83 0.75 -12.27 -0.53
C ALA A 83 1.65 -11.22 -1.18
N HIS A 84 2.07 -10.19 -0.44
CA HIS A 84 2.97 -9.15 -0.96
C HIS A 84 4.30 -9.71 -1.44
N ILE A 85 4.91 -10.63 -0.70
CA ILE A 85 6.16 -11.30 -1.09
C ILE A 85 6.03 -11.94 -2.49
N GLU A 86 4.95 -12.65 -2.72
CA GLU A 86 4.71 -13.28 -4.03
C GLU A 86 4.30 -12.28 -5.11
N ASN A 87 3.51 -11.27 -4.77
CA ASN A 87 3.10 -10.22 -5.69
C ASN A 87 4.33 -9.42 -6.18
N ASP A 88 5.22 -9.01 -5.27
CA ASP A 88 6.46 -8.31 -5.62
C ASP A 88 7.32 -9.16 -6.54
N ARG A 89 7.54 -10.43 -6.22
CA ARG A 89 8.29 -11.37 -7.04
C ARG A 89 7.73 -11.49 -8.46
N LEU A 90 6.40 -11.62 -8.59
CA LEU A 90 5.72 -11.77 -9.87
C LEU A 90 5.77 -10.48 -10.69
N VAL A 91 5.49 -9.33 -10.08
CA VAL A 91 5.56 -8.03 -10.76
C VAL A 91 6.97 -7.77 -11.27
N ARG A 92 8.00 -8.02 -10.47
CA ARG A 92 9.40 -7.83 -10.87
C ARG A 92 9.86 -8.78 -11.96
N SER A 93 9.25 -9.95 -12.08
CA SER A 93 9.57 -10.86 -13.19
C SER A 93 9.18 -10.29 -14.56
N ILE A 94 8.24 -9.35 -14.60
CA ILE A 94 7.79 -8.67 -15.82
C ILE A 94 8.48 -7.30 -15.98
N ASN A 95 8.53 -6.52 -14.89
CA ASN A 95 9.18 -5.21 -14.88
C ASN A 95 9.96 -5.01 -13.57
N PRO A 96 11.28 -5.20 -13.57
CA PRO A 96 12.10 -5.07 -12.36
C PRO A 96 12.17 -3.64 -11.82
N ASN A 97 11.85 -2.64 -12.63
CA ASN A 97 11.94 -1.23 -12.26
C ASN A 97 10.62 -0.62 -11.78
N ILE A 98 9.52 -1.39 -11.83
CA ILE A 98 8.24 -0.89 -11.34
C ILE A 98 8.31 -0.62 -9.84
N ARG A 99 7.77 0.50 -9.41
CA ARG A 99 7.75 0.85 -7.98
C ARG A 99 6.60 0.15 -7.27
N MET A 100 6.92 -0.52 -6.17
CA MET A 100 5.95 -1.12 -5.27
C MET A 100 5.85 -0.27 -4.00
N ILE A 101 4.63 0.09 -3.63
CA ILE A 101 4.31 0.76 -2.36
C ILE A 101 3.55 -0.26 -1.52
N ASP A 102 4.26 -0.83 -0.56
CA ASP A 102 3.77 -1.89 0.31
C ASP A 102 2.97 -1.30 1.48
N LEU A 103 1.67 -1.59 1.51
CA LEU A 103 0.75 -1.24 2.60
C LEU A 103 0.51 -2.42 3.54
N THR A 104 1.28 -3.50 3.38
CA THR A 104 1.21 -4.70 4.21
C THR A 104 2.32 -4.70 5.26
N PRO A 105 2.26 -5.54 6.28
CA PRO A 105 3.36 -5.68 7.23
C PRO A 105 4.51 -6.59 6.74
N ALA A 106 4.64 -6.85 5.43
CA ALA A 106 5.68 -7.74 4.89
C ALA A 106 7.11 -7.20 5.07
N ALA A 107 7.26 -5.88 5.02
CA ALA A 107 8.53 -5.19 5.24
C ALA A 107 9.69 -5.73 4.39
N ILE A 108 9.47 -5.92 3.09
CA ILE A 108 10.51 -6.34 2.14
C ILE A 108 11.46 -5.16 1.86
N GLY A 109 10.89 -3.98 1.59
CA GLY A 109 11.63 -2.74 1.38
C GLY A 109 11.86 -1.97 2.68
N PRO A 110 12.61 -0.86 2.63
CA PRO A 110 12.81 0.01 3.78
C PRO A 110 11.50 0.62 4.26
N TYR A 111 11.42 0.89 5.56
CA TYR A 111 10.29 1.59 6.16
C TYR A 111 10.26 3.05 5.71
N CYS A 112 9.16 3.46 5.13
CA CYS A 112 8.95 4.83 4.65
C CYS A 112 7.78 5.49 5.39
N VAL A 113 8.10 6.55 6.11
CA VAL A 113 7.15 7.51 6.66
C VAL A 113 7.41 8.82 5.94
N PRO A 114 6.57 9.23 4.96
CA PRO A 114 6.93 10.26 3.99
C PRO A 114 7.38 11.59 4.58
N VAL A 115 6.76 12.04 5.67
CA VAL A 115 7.13 13.29 6.34
C VAL A 115 8.43 13.18 7.16
N VAL A 116 8.95 11.98 7.35
CA VAL A 116 10.18 11.73 8.12
C VAL A 116 11.35 11.44 7.20
N ASN A 117 11.22 10.45 6.30
CA ASN A 117 12.37 9.89 5.58
C ASN A 117 12.10 9.62 4.08
N LEU A 118 11.07 10.21 3.46
CA LEU A 118 10.78 9.98 2.03
C LEU A 118 11.98 10.23 1.13
N LYS A 119 12.77 11.28 1.41
CA LYS A 119 13.91 11.66 0.57
C LYS A 119 15.01 10.61 0.52
N GLU A 120 15.12 9.78 1.56
CA GLU A 120 16.11 8.71 1.66
C GLU A 120 15.75 7.49 0.81
N HIS A 121 14.48 7.40 0.38
CA HIS A 121 13.91 6.22 -0.30
C HIS A 121 13.36 6.50 -1.70
N LEU A 122 13.72 7.65 -2.30
CA LEU A 122 13.22 8.02 -3.63
C LEU A 122 13.66 7.07 -4.74
N ASP A 123 14.79 6.41 -4.57
CA ASP A 123 15.35 5.49 -5.58
C ASP A 123 14.98 4.01 -5.31
N GLU A 124 14.29 3.76 -4.19
CA GLU A 124 13.88 2.41 -3.84
C GLU A 124 12.76 1.90 -4.75
N VAL A 125 12.87 0.66 -5.15
CA VAL A 125 11.86 0.00 -6.00
C VAL A 125 10.72 -0.63 -5.20
N ASN A 126 10.90 -0.84 -3.90
CA ASN A 126 9.87 -1.25 -2.95
C ASN A 126 10.07 -0.47 -1.65
N VAL A 127 9.02 0.19 -1.20
CA VAL A 127 8.99 0.88 0.10
C VAL A 127 7.84 0.35 0.94
N ASN A 128 8.11 0.04 2.19
CA ASN A 128 7.10 -0.39 3.14
C ASN A 128 6.55 0.81 3.91
N MET A 129 5.23 1.00 3.86
CA MET A 129 4.55 2.10 4.54
C MET A 129 4.28 1.83 6.03
N VAL A 130 5.06 0.95 6.64
CA VAL A 130 4.94 0.55 8.05
C VAL A 130 3.55 -0.04 8.32
N THR A 131 2.72 0.72 9.04
CA THR A 131 1.32 0.40 9.35
C THR A 131 0.51 1.69 9.44
N CYS A 132 -0.82 1.60 9.43
CA CYS A 132 -1.66 2.78 9.64
C CYS A 132 -1.40 3.46 11.00
N GLY A 133 -1.15 2.66 12.05
CA GLY A 133 -0.74 3.16 13.36
C GLY A 133 0.63 3.85 13.31
N GLY A 134 1.61 3.24 12.67
CA GLY A 134 2.94 3.81 12.47
C GLY A 134 2.89 5.13 11.70
N GLN A 135 2.18 5.18 10.58
CA GLN A 135 2.04 6.42 9.80
C GLN A 135 1.36 7.56 10.59
N ALA A 136 0.46 7.24 11.52
CA ALA A 136 -0.20 8.23 12.34
C ALA A 136 0.66 8.74 13.52
N THR A 137 1.61 7.97 14.01
CA THR A 137 2.29 8.20 15.29
C THR A 137 3.79 8.47 15.18
N ILE A 138 4.51 7.78 14.27
CA ILE A 138 5.94 7.97 14.06
C ILE A 138 6.32 9.43 13.75
N PRO A 139 5.54 10.21 12.97
CA PRO A 139 5.83 11.61 12.74
C PRO A 139 5.93 12.45 14.02
N ILE A 140 5.15 12.10 15.04
CA ILE A 140 5.15 12.81 16.33
C ILE A 140 6.44 12.48 17.10
N VAL A 141 6.81 11.20 17.17
CA VAL A 141 8.06 10.77 17.80
C VAL A 141 9.26 11.40 17.08
N ALA A 142 9.28 11.36 15.76
CA ALA A 142 10.35 11.96 14.95
C ALA A 142 10.47 13.48 15.21
N ALA A 143 9.36 14.20 15.32
CA ALA A 143 9.37 15.64 15.61
C ALA A 143 9.94 15.94 17.00
N VAL A 144 9.62 15.14 18.00
CA VAL A 144 10.19 15.27 19.35
C VAL A 144 11.70 14.96 19.34
N SER A 145 12.11 13.92 18.63
CA SER A 145 13.52 13.50 18.53
C SER A 145 14.42 14.56 17.88
N GLN A 146 13.86 15.49 17.10
CA GLN A 146 14.63 16.61 16.53
C GLN A 146 15.03 17.67 17.56
N VAL A 147 14.36 17.74 18.70
CA VAL A 147 14.55 18.79 19.72
C VAL A 147 14.93 18.25 21.10
N ALA A 148 14.77 16.94 21.34
CA ALA A 148 15.10 16.30 22.59
C ALA A 148 15.56 14.86 22.36
N GLU A 149 16.40 14.34 23.26
CA GLU A 149 16.76 12.93 23.26
C GLU A 149 15.57 12.08 23.73
N VAL A 150 15.15 11.11 22.93
CA VAL A 150 14.03 10.22 23.23
C VAL A 150 14.55 8.85 23.60
N HIS A 151 14.47 8.49 24.88
CA HIS A 151 14.94 7.18 25.37
C HIS A 151 13.87 6.08 25.29
N TYR A 152 12.60 6.46 25.16
CA TYR A 152 11.48 5.54 25.09
C TYR A 152 10.28 6.20 24.36
N ALA A 153 9.64 5.45 23.50
CA ALA A 153 8.39 5.84 22.85
C ALA A 153 7.41 4.68 22.87
N GLU A 154 6.14 4.98 23.15
CA GLU A 154 5.06 4.00 23.17
C GLU A 154 3.87 4.49 22.36
N ILE A 155 3.25 3.58 21.62
CA ILE A 155 2.03 3.83 20.86
C ILE A 155 0.90 3.01 21.44
N ILE A 156 -0.18 3.69 21.87
CA ILE A 156 -1.44 3.06 22.24
C ILE A 156 -2.49 3.46 21.21
N ALA A 157 -2.95 2.48 20.41
CA ALA A 157 -3.88 2.72 19.32
C ALA A 157 -5.24 2.03 19.54
N SER A 158 -6.32 2.77 19.36
CA SER A 158 -7.68 2.23 19.32
C SER A 158 -8.17 2.26 17.86
N ILE A 159 -8.53 1.10 17.31
CA ILE A 159 -8.98 0.96 15.93
C ILE A 159 -10.45 0.52 15.93
N SER A 160 -11.28 1.18 15.11
CA SER A 160 -12.66 0.77 14.91
C SER A 160 -12.75 -0.67 14.39
N SER A 161 -13.54 -1.51 15.04
CA SER A 161 -13.75 -2.90 14.62
C SER A 161 -14.34 -3.04 13.21
N ARG A 162 -15.05 -2.03 12.71
CA ARG A 162 -15.57 -1.98 11.34
C ARG A 162 -14.48 -1.69 10.31
N SER A 163 -13.44 -0.94 10.69
CA SER A 163 -12.31 -0.62 9.82
C SER A 163 -11.29 -1.76 9.75
N ALA A 164 -11.16 -2.54 10.84
CA ALA A 164 -10.30 -3.72 10.88
C ALA A 164 -10.92 -4.86 10.05
N GLY A 165 -10.53 -4.97 8.80
CA GLY A 165 -10.93 -6.07 7.93
C GLY A 165 -10.34 -7.42 8.37
N PRO A 166 -10.73 -8.54 7.70
CA PRO A 166 -10.22 -9.88 8.03
C PRO A 166 -8.69 -9.97 7.98
N GLY A 167 -8.05 -9.31 7.03
CA GLY A 167 -6.58 -9.27 6.91
C GLY A 167 -5.93 -8.61 8.12
N THR A 168 -6.41 -7.45 8.57
CA THR A 168 -5.89 -6.77 9.77
C THR A 168 -6.04 -7.64 11.02
N ARG A 169 -7.18 -8.31 11.18
CA ARG A 169 -7.44 -9.17 12.34
C ARG A 169 -6.55 -10.41 12.37
N ALA A 170 -6.25 -10.97 11.20
CA ALA A 170 -5.39 -12.14 11.08
C ALA A 170 -3.90 -11.82 11.30
N ASN A 171 -3.51 -10.55 11.18
CA ASN A 171 -2.10 -10.12 11.20
C ASN A 171 -1.83 -9.06 12.30
N ILE A 172 -2.51 -9.14 13.45
CA ILE A 172 -2.33 -8.18 14.56
C ILE A 172 -0.90 -8.23 15.11
N ASP A 173 -0.31 -9.40 15.22
CA ASP A 173 1.05 -9.56 15.75
C ASP A 173 2.08 -8.94 14.80
N GLU A 174 1.99 -9.19 13.49
CA GLU A 174 2.85 -8.56 12.48
C GLU A 174 2.64 -7.05 12.43
N PHE A 175 1.40 -6.58 12.60
CA PHE A 175 1.09 -5.14 12.71
C PHE A 175 1.83 -4.51 13.89
N THR A 176 1.79 -5.15 15.04
CA THR A 176 2.44 -4.68 16.26
C THR A 176 3.96 -4.68 16.12
N GLU A 177 4.52 -5.78 15.61
CA GLU A 177 5.96 -5.92 15.39
C GLU A 177 6.49 -4.90 14.38
N THR A 178 5.82 -4.76 13.24
CA THR A 178 6.21 -3.80 12.19
C THR A 178 6.12 -2.36 12.68
N THR A 179 5.09 -2.02 13.46
CA THR A 179 4.96 -0.69 14.05
C THR A 179 6.08 -0.40 15.05
N SER A 180 6.40 -1.37 15.91
CA SER A 180 7.47 -1.24 16.92
C SER A 180 8.85 -1.09 16.29
N LYS A 181 9.12 -1.78 15.17
CA LYS A 181 10.38 -1.64 14.43
C LYS A 181 10.50 -0.32 13.68
N GLY A 182 9.38 0.33 13.38
CA GLY A 182 9.34 1.59 12.66
C GLY A 182 9.51 2.83 13.53
N ILE A 183 9.42 2.68 14.86
CA ILE A 183 9.64 3.75 15.83
C ILE A 183 11.13 3.89 16.14
#